data_e12299657a3f8d520f2943105381461c
#
_entry.id   e12299657a3f8d520f2943105381461c
#
_cell.length_a   1.000
_cell.length_b   1.000
_cell.length_c   1.000
_cell.angle_alpha   90.00
_cell.angle_beta   90.00
_cell.angle_gamma   90.00
#
_symmetry.space_group_name_H-M   'P 1'
#
loop_
_entity.id
_entity.type
_entity.pdbx_description
1 polymer ?
#
loop_
_entity_poly.entity_id
_entity_poly.type
_entity_poly.pdbx_seq_one_letter_code
_entity_poly.pdbx_strand_id
1 'polypeptide(L)'
;MLIHGLQKLTLLDYPGKVACTVFTGGCNFRCPFCHNASLVLRPDEGEHIPEEELFALLKKRQGVLEGVCITGGEPTLAFGLETLMARIKEMGYLVKLDTNGTRPKAVKRIIDAGLADMIAMDIKNSYEKYPETCGISGYDTAPIKESIQIIMSSGIDPMTFAP
;
A
#
# COMPACT_ATOMS: atom_id res chain seq x y z
N MET A 1 3.56 0.47 -13.89
CA MET A 1 2.53 -0.19 -13.03
C MET A 1 1.15 0.33 -13.44
N LEU A 2 0.08 -0.46 -13.31
CA LEU A 2 -1.29 0.05 -13.50
C LEU A 2 -1.73 0.81 -12.24
N ILE A 3 -2.16 2.07 -12.42
CA ILE A 3 -2.73 2.91 -11.36
C ILE A 3 -4.23 2.94 -11.56
N HIS A 4 -5.00 2.55 -10.55
CA HIS A 4 -6.46 2.41 -10.59
C HIS A 4 -7.19 3.61 -9.96
N GLY A 5 -6.43 4.53 -9.37
CA GLY A 5 -6.93 5.78 -8.81
C GLY A 5 -5.80 6.68 -8.34
N LEU A 6 -6.02 7.99 -8.40
CA LEU A 6 -5.06 9.00 -7.97
C LEU A 6 -5.78 10.13 -7.24
N GLN A 7 -5.60 10.19 -5.94
CA GLN A 7 -6.01 11.34 -5.14
C GLN A 7 -4.86 12.35 -5.10
N LYS A 8 -5.03 13.47 -5.77
CA LYS A 8 -3.97 14.45 -6.03
C LYS A 8 -3.50 15.23 -4.79
N LEU A 9 -4.25 15.13 -3.68
CA LEU A 9 -3.92 15.74 -2.39
C LEU A 9 -4.61 14.97 -1.27
N THR A 10 -3.85 14.62 -0.24
CA THR A 10 -4.36 14.07 1.02
C THR A 10 -3.59 14.66 2.20
N LEU A 11 -4.27 14.83 3.33
CA LEU A 11 -3.70 15.20 4.62
C LEU A 11 -3.89 14.09 5.66
N LEU A 12 -4.50 12.97 5.26
CA LEU A 12 -4.89 11.87 6.14
C LEU A 12 -4.08 10.60 5.87
N ASP A 13 -3.88 10.26 4.59
CA ASP A 13 -3.31 8.96 4.23
C ASP A 13 -1.81 8.83 4.56
N TYR A 14 -1.11 9.96 4.72
CA TYR A 14 0.27 9.99 5.19
C TYR A 14 0.38 10.89 6.43
N PRO A 15 0.42 10.33 7.65
CA PRO A 15 0.44 11.11 8.88
C PRO A 15 1.54 12.17 8.92
N GLY A 16 1.14 13.39 9.22
CA GLY A 16 2.06 14.52 9.35
C GLY A 16 2.67 15.01 8.03
N LYS A 17 2.18 14.55 6.88
CA LYS A 17 2.68 14.93 5.55
C LYS A 17 1.57 15.39 4.62
N VAL A 18 1.88 16.38 3.80
CA VAL A 18 1.05 16.71 2.64
C VAL A 18 1.43 15.74 1.51
N ALA A 19 0.49 14.88 1.12
CA ALA A 19 0.79 13.79 0.19
C ALA A 19 -0.24 13.68 -0.93
N CYS A 20 0.02 12.84 -1.91
CA CYS A 20 -0.98 12.28 -2.81
C CYS A 20 -1.12 10.77 -2.56
N THR A 21 -2.24 10.18 -2.99
CA THR A 21 -2.51 8.75 -2.81
C THR A 21 -2.69 8.06 -4.15
N VAL A 22 -1.93 7.00 -4.35
CA VAL A 22 -1.99 6.11 -5.51
C VAL A 22 -2.72 4.84 -5.10
N PHE A 23 -3.76 4.48 -5.86
CA PHE A 23 -4.55 3.28 -5.61
C PHE A 23 -4.20 2.18 -6.62
N THR A 24 -3.89 0.99 -6.11
CA THR A 24 -3.68 -0.22 -6.91
C THR A 24 -4.95 -1.05 -7.01
N GLY A 25 -5.11 -1.83 -8.06
CA GLY A 25 -6.22 -2.77 -8.22
C GLY A 25 -5.85 -4.19 -7.78
N GLY A 26 -6.89 -4.97 -7.48
CA GLY A 26 -6.75 -6.36 -7.05
C GLY A 26 -6.32 -6.53 -5.60
N CYS A 27 -6.79 -7.58 -4.98
CA CYS A 27 -6.42 -7.97 -3.62
C CYS A 27 -6.59 -9.48 -3.48
N ASN A 28 -5.82 -10.10 -2.62
CA ASN A 28 -5.95 -11.50 -2.26
C ASN A 28 -6.88 -11.74 -1.06
N PHE A 29 -7.43 -10.69 -0.46
CA PHE A 29 -8.51 -10.77 0.52
C PHE A 29 -9.87 -10.40 -0.08
N ARG A 30 -10.94 -10.78 0.62
CA ARG A 30 -12.35 -10.51 0.28
C ARG A 30 -13.10 -10.01 1.51
N CYS A 31 -12.48 -9.06 2.24
CA CYS A 31 -13.04 -8.52 3.47
C CYS A 31 -14.45 -7.95 3.23
N PRO A 32 -15.48 -8.36 4.00
CA PRO A 32 -16.85 -7.92 3.77
C PRO A 32 -17.07 -6.41 4.00
N PHE A 33 -16.17 -5.76 4.75
CA PHE A 33 -16.19 -4.31 5.03
C PHE A 33 -15.19 -3.52 4.17
N CYS A 34 -14.73 -4.07 3.04
CA CYS A 34 -13.73 -3.41 2.20
C CYS A 34 -14.24 -2.09 1.62
N HIS A 35 -13.60 -0.97 1.97
CA HIS A 35 -13.94 0.35 1.41
C HIS A 35 -13.60 0.46 -0.08
N ASN A 36 -12.62 -0.31 -0.55
CA ASN A 36 -12.17 -0.32 -1.94
C ASN A 36 -12.70 -1.54 -2.72
N ALA A 37 -13.91 -2.00 -2.40
CA ALA A 37 -14.47 -3.24 -2.96
C ALA A 37 -14.48 -3.25 -4.51
N SER A 38 -14.73 -2.13 -5.16
CA SER A 38 -14.70 -2.01 -6.63
C SER A 38 -13.29 -2.29 -7.18
N LEU A 39 -12.26 -1.74 -6.57
CA LEU A 39 -10.85 -1.96 -6.97
C LEU A 39 -10.40 -3.40 -6.73
N VAL A 40 -11.01 -4.08 -5.75
CA VAL A 40 -10.68 -5.47 -5.39
C VAL A 40 -11.39 -6.48 -6.28
N LEU A 41 -12.68 -6.27 -6.52
CA LEU A 41 -13.54 -7.24 -7.21
C LEU A 41 -13.57 -7.06 -8.73
N ARG A 42 -13.39 -5.83 -9.19
CA ARG A 42 -13.50 -5.43 -10.60
C ARG A 42 -12.40 -4.44 -11.00
N PRO A 43 -11.11 -4.81 -10.81
CA PRO A 43 -10.01 -3.88 -11.07
C PRO A 43 -9.94 -3.42 -12.54
N ASP A 44 -10.42 -4.24 -13.47
CA ASP A 44 -10.35 -3.97 -14.91
C ASP A 44 -11.53 -3.15 -15.45
N GLU A 45 -12.57 -2.87 -14.64
CA GLU A 45 -13.74 -2.11 -15.08
C GLU A 45 -13.56 -0.59 -14.99
N GLY A 46 -12.50 -0.11 -14.33
CA GLY A 46 -12.22 1.32 -14.15
C GLY A 46 -11.28 1.89 -15.20
N GLU A 47 -11.21 3.21 -15.27
CA GLU A 47 -10.16 3.89 -16.03
C GLU A 47 -8.80 3.70 -15.33
N HIS A 48 -7.79 3.36 -16.12
CA HIS A 48 -6.42 3.30 -15.63
C HIS A 48 -5.73 4.64 -15.84
N ILE A 49 -5.02 5.09 -14.82
CA ILE A 49 -4.24 6.32 -14.85
C ILE A 49 -2.83 5.98 -15.31
N PRO A 50 -2.31 6.60 -16.37
CA PRO A 50 -0.92 6.41 -16.80
C PRO A 50 0.06 6.87 -15.72
N GLU A 51 1.18 6.15 -15.57
CA GLU A 51 2.25 6.58 -14.64
C GLU A 51 2.72 8.00 -14.93
N GLU A 52 2.70 8.41 -16.20
CA GLU A 52 3.08 9.76 -16.65
C GLU A 52 2.25 10.85 -15.98
N GLU A 53 0.96 10.60 -15.73
CA GLU A 53 0.09 11.56 -15.02
C GLU A 53 0.54 11.74 -13.56
N LEU A 54 0.87 10.64 -12.88
CA LEU A 54 1.44 10.70 -11.53
C LEU A 54 2.73 11.51 -11.51
N PHE A 55 3.68 11.19 -12.40
CA PHE A 55 4.96 11.88 -12.42
C PHE A 55 4.86 13.35 -12.86
N ALA A 56 3.93 13.69 -13.74
CA ALA A 56 3.62 15.08 -14.08
C ALA A 56 3.05 15.85 -12.87
N LEU A 57 2.16 15.22 -12.08
CA LEU A 57 1.65 15.77 -10.83
C LEU A 57 2.79 16.01 -9.84
N LEU A 58 3.63 15.01 -9.60
CA LEU A 58 4.76 15.12 -8.67
C LEU A 58 5.71 16.24 -9.10
N LYS A 59 6.10 16.29 -10.37
CA LYS A 59 6.94 17.38 -10.89
C LYS A 59 6.33 18.76 -10.68
N LYS A 60 5.02 18.91 -10.93
CA LYS A 60 4.28 20.17 -10.76
C LYS A 60 4.17 20.61 -9.30
N ARG A 61 4.16 19.65 -8.37
CA ARG A 61 3.90 19.86 -6.94
C ARG A 61 5.16 19.74 -6.07
N GLN A 62 6.36 19.81 -6.66
CA GLN A 62 7.60 19.87 -5.89
C GLN A 62 7.58 21.06 -4.93
N GLY A 63 8.01 20.82 -3.67
CA GLY A 63 7.97 21.82 -2.60
C GLY A 63 6.58 22.02 -1.94
N VAL A 64 5.53 21.35 -2.45
CA VAL A 64 4.18 21.36 -1.85
C VAL A 64 3.83 19.97 -1.31
N LEU A 65 3.92 18.94 -2.15
CA LEU A 65 3.79 17.56 -1.70
C LEU A 65 5.11 17.11 -1.08
N GLU A 66 5.01 16.41 0.04
CA GLU A 66 6.15 15.82 0.77
C GLU A 66 6.26 14.32 0.50
N GLY A 67 5.14 13.66 0.19
CA GLY A 67 5.12 12.21 0.03
C GLY A 67 4.02 11.66 -0.86
N VAL A 68 4.11 10.36 -1.08
CA VAL A 68 3.14 9.55 -1.82
C VAL A 68 2.73 8.37 -0.95
N CYS A 69 1.42 8.21 -0.72
CA CYS A 69 0.85 7.01 -0.13
C CYS A 69 0.48 6.04 -1.25
N ILE A 70 0.87 4.78 -1.15
CA ILE A 70 0.50 3.71 -2.10
C ILE A 70 -0.40 2.73 -1.36
N THR A 71 -1.63 2.61 -1.83
CA THR A 71 -2.72 1.84 -1.19
C THR A 71 -3.63 1.20 -2.26
N GLY A 72 -4.88 0.93 -1.95
CA GLY A 72 -5.91 0.47 -2.90
C GLY A 72 -6.44 -0.91 -2.56
N GLY A 73 -6.16 -1.92 -3.40
CA GLY A 73 -6.35 -3.33 -3.08
C GLY A 73 -5.23 -3.84 -2.18
N GLU A 74 -4.35 -4.70 -2.72
CA GLU A 74 -3.09 -5.05 -2.06
C GLU A 74 -1.90 -4.65 -2.96
N PRO A 75 -1.20 -3.55 -2.64
CA PRO A 75 -0.13 -3.03 -3.50
C PRO A 75 1.01 -4.02 -3.75
N THR A 76 1.34 -4.89 -2.80
CA THR A 76 2.43 -5.87 -2.97
C THR A 76 2.14 -6.94 -4.03
N LEU A 77 0.91 -7.01 -4.53
CA LEU A 77 0.53 -7.86 -5.68
C LEU A 77 0.80 -7.19 -7.02
N ALA A 78 0.87 -5.84 -7.04
CA ALA A 78 0.97 -5.09 -8.29
C ALA A 78 2.35 -5.29 -8.94
N PHE A 79 2.34 -5.67 -10.23
CA PHE A 79 3.57 -5.74 -11.01
C PHE A 79 4.17 -4.35 -11.20
N GLY A 80 5.47 -4.20 -10.93
CA GLY A 80 6.18 -2.94 -11.06
C GLY A 80 6.10 -2.00 -9.85
N LEU A 81 5.54 -2.45 -8.71
CA LEU A 81 5.45 -1.65 -7.48
C LEU A 81 6.82 -1.11 -7.06
N GLU A 82 7.82 -1.98 -6.90
CA GLU A 82 9.15 -1.61 -6.42
C GLU A 82 9.82 -0.59 -7.37
N THR A 83 9.61 -0.74 -8.69
CA THR A 83 10.11 0.23 -9.69
C THR A 83 9.42 1.59 -9.57
N LEU A 84 8.10 1.61 -9.37
CA LEU A 84 7.36 2.86 -9.14
C LEU A 84 7.86 3.58 -7.88
N MET A 85 8.00 2.83 -6.77
CA MET A 85 8.49 3.37 -5.51
C MET A 85 9.90 3.96 -5.66
N ALA A 86 10.81 3.25 -6.33
CA ALA A 86 12.17 3.74 -6.59
C ALA A 86 12.16 5.08 -7.35
N ARG A 87 11.37 5.18 -8.42
CA ARG A 87 11.24 6.43 -9.21
C ARG A 87 10.66 7.58 -8.38
N ILE A 88 9.70 7.30 -7.49
CA ILE A 88 9.15 8.33 -6.59
C ILE A 88 10.23 8.80 -5.61
N LYS A 89 11.02 7.88 -5.05
CA LYS A 89 12.15 8.19 -4.16
C LYS A 89 13.23 9.01 -4.87
N GLU A 90 13.56 8.68 -6.12
CA GLU A 90 14.52 9.43 -6.96
C GLU A 90 14.11 10.91 -7.17
N MET A 91 12.81 11.20 -7.14
CA MET A 91 12.29 12.57 -7.19
C MET A 91 12.34 13.30 -5.83
N GLY A 92 12.81 12.65 -4.77
CA GLY A 92 12.94 13.23 -3.42
C GLY A 92 11.67 13.14 -2.57
N TYR A 93 10.66 12.37 -2.96
CA TYR A 93 9.45 12.18 -2.17
C TYR A 93 9.59 11.06 -1.15
N LEU A 94 8.93 11.22 0.00
CA LEU A 94 8.71 10.15 0.94
C LEU A 94 7.66 9.17 0.40
N VAL A 95 7.80 7.90 0.71
CA VAL A 95 6.87 6.85 0.30
C VAL A 95 6.29 6.12 1.51
N LYS A 96 4.96 6.13 1.61
CA LYS A 96 4.21 5.28 2.55
C LYS A 96 3.55 4.14 1.78
N LEU A 97 3.71 2.93 2.28
CA LEU A 97 3.05 1.74 1.75
C LEU A 97 1.99 1.24 2.72
N ASP A 98 0.76 1.11 2.25
CA ASP A 98 -0.29 0.39 2.95
C ASP A 98 -0.32 -1.05 2.44
N THR A 99 -0.37 -2.04 3.34
CA THR A 99 -0.40 -3.45 2.97
C THR A 99 -1.19 -4.29 3.95
N ASN A 100 -1.80 -5.35 3.47
CA ASN A 100 -2.43 -6.36 4.30
C ASN A 100 -1.45 -7.38 4.90
N GLY A 101 -0.16 -7.27 4.58
CA GLY A 101 0.91 -8.08 5.14
C GLY A 101 0.98 -9.54 4.67
N THR A 102 0.21 -9.93 3.66
CA THR A 102 0.18 -11.34 3.19
C THR A 102 1.43 -11.76 2.43
N ARG A 103 2.32 -10.83 2.09
CA ARG A 103 3.51 -11.09 1.28
C ARG A 103 4.81 -10.65 1.99
N PRO A 104 5.21 -11.36 3.07
CA PRO A 104 6.37 -10.97 3.89
C PRO A 104 7.66 -10.80 3.08
N LYS A 105 7.88 -11.64 2.07
CA LYS A 105 9.05 -11.53 1.18
C LYS A 105 9.06 -10.23 0.36
N ALA A 106 7.89 -9.74 -0.07
CA ALA A 106 7.80 -8.47 -0.78
C ALA A 106 8.03 -7.30 0.19
N VAL A 107 7.40 -7.33 1.37
CA VAL A 107 7.61 -6.35 2.44
C VAL A 107 9.10 -6.26 2.79
N LYS A 108 9.77 -7.41 2.97
CA LYS A 108 11.21 -7.45 3.27
C LYS A 108 12.05 -6.79 2.17
N ARG A 109 11.82 -7.12 0.90
CA ARG A 109 12.57 -6.51 -0.22
C ARG A 109 12.39 -5.00 -0.28
N ILE A 110 11.16 -4.51 -0.08
CA ILE A 110 10.85 -3.06 -0.07
C ILE A 110 11.62 -2.35 1.04
N ILE A 111 11.66 -2.94 2.24
CA ILE A 111 12.41 -2.41 3.38
C ILE A 111 13.91 -2.44 3.12
N ASP A 112 14.45 -3.60 2.72
CA ASP A 112 15.89 -3.78 2.49
C ASP A 112 16.43 -2.84 1.40
N ALA A 113 15.59 -2.50 0.42
CA ALA A 113 15.93 -1.56 -0.65
C ALA A 113 15.66 -0.07 -0.31
N GLY A 114 15.17 0.24 0.90
CA GLY A 114 14.87 1.61 1.33
C GLY A 114 13.79 2.30 0.50
N LEU A 115 12.84 1.53 -0.06
CA LEU A 115 11.82 2.05 -0.97
C LEU A 115 10.62 2.66 -0.23
N ALA A 116 10.39 2.32 1.03
CA ALA A 116 9.36 2.90 1.88
C ALA A 116 10.00 3.62 3.06
N ASP A 117 9.45 4.78 3.44
CA ASP A 117 9.80 5.53 4.64
C ASP A 117 8.84 5.21 5.78
N MET A 118 7.64 4.76 5.46
CA MET A 118 6.62 4.30 6.40
C MET A 118 5.87 3.11 5.81
N ILE A 119 5.54 2.15 6.65
CA ILE A 119 4.64 1.03 6.28
C ILE A 119 3.46 1.01 7.25
N ALA A 120 2.26 1.10 6.69
CA ALA A 120 1.03 0.87 7.41
C ALA A 120 0.51 -0.53 7.10
N MET A 121 0.51 -1.39 8.11
CA MET A 121 0.04 -2.76 7.96
C MET A 121 -1.31 -2.96 8.64
N ASP A 122 -2.28 -3.40 7.86
CA ASP A 122 -3.62 -3.73 8.33
C ASP A 122 -3.66 -5.09 9.05
N ILE A 123 -3.79 -5.07 10.38
CA ILE A 123 -4.09 -6.27 11.17
C ILE A 123 -5.60 -6.37 11.29
N LYS A 124 -6.21 -7.32 10.57
CA LYS A 124 -7.67 -7.37 10.38
C LYS A 124 -8.46 -7.85 11.60
N ASN A 125 -7.89 -8.77 12.41
CA ASN A 125 -8.53 -9.29 13.63
C ASN A 125 -7.53 -10.13 14.44
N SER A 126 -8.01 -10.76 15.54
CA SER A 126 -7.27 -11.85 16.19
C SER A 126 -7.02 -13.00 15.21
N TYR A 127 -5.98 -13.78 15.45
CA TYR A 127 -5.58 -14.83 14.49
C TYR A 127 -6.69 -15.88 14.29
N GLU A 128 -7.49 -16.16 15.32
CA GLU A 128 -8.60 -17.11 15.25
C GLU A 128 -9.74 -16.62 14.35
N LYS A 129 -10.00 -15.29 14.36
CA LYS A 129 -11.07 -14.65 13.58
C LYS A 129 -10.59 -14.11 12.22
N TYR A 130 -9.30 -14.23 11.94
CA TYR A 130 -8.71 -13.69 10.71
C TYR A 130 -9.36 -14.24 9.44
N PRO A 131 -9.62 -15.58 9.31
CA PRO A 131 -10.27 -16.16 8.13
C PRO A 131 -11.64 -15.53 7.84
N GLU A 132 -12.44 -15.33 8.88
CA GLU A 132 -13.76 -14.69 8.76
C GLU A 132 -13.65 -13.24 8.30
N THR A 133 -12.73 -12.49 8.91
CA THR A 133 -12.56 -11.06 8.66
C THR A 133 -11.93 -10.77 7.31
N CYS A 134 -10.96 -11.57 6.86
CA CYS A 134 -10.35 -11.40 5.54
C CYS A 134 -11.18 -12.04 4.40
N GLY A 135 -12.26 -12.75 4.71
CA GLY A 135 -13.14 -13.41 3.75
C GLY A 135 -12.51 -14.61 3.04
N ILE A 136 -11.54 -15.28 3.67
CA ILE A 136 -10.85 -16.47 3.13
C ILE A 136 -10.93 -17.60 4.17
N SER A 137 -11.74 -18.60 3.87
CA SER A 137 -11.89 -19.76 4.76
C SER A 137 -10.56 -20.48 4.98
N GLY A 138 -10.22 -20.77 6.23
CA GLY A 138 -9.00 -21.50 6.59
C GLY A 138 -7.70 -20.75 6.30
N TYR A 139 -7.74 -19.40 6.20
CA TYR A 139 -6.55 -18.60 5.95
C TYR A 139 -5.47 -18.84 7.00
N ASP A 140 -4.25 -19.20 6.55
CA ASP A 140 -3.09 -19.33 7.42
C ASP A 140 -2.50 -17.95 7.74
N THR A 141 -2.44 -17.60 9.01
CA THR A 141 -1.92 -16.30 9.48
C THR A 141 -0.40 -16.25 9.64
N ALA A 142 0.33 -17.30 9.31
CA ALA A 142 1.78 -17.33 9.39
C ALA A 142 2.45 -16.18 8.59
N PRO A 143 2.02 -15.87 7.34
CA PRO A 143 2.57 -14.72 6.60
C PRO A 143 2.35 -13.37 7.29
N ILE A 144 1.20 -13.20 7.97
CA ILE A 144 0.90 -11.97 8.71
C ILE A 144 1.87 -11.81 9.88
N LYS A 145 2.08 -12.88 10.66
CA LYS A 145 3.04 -12.89 11.79
C LYS A 145 4.46 -12.57 11.31
N GLU A 146 4.88 -13.17 10.20
CA GLU A 146 6.18 -12.93 9.60
C GLU A 146 6.34 -11.46 9.16
N SER A 147 5.34 -10.88 8.50
CA SER A 147 5.37 -9.47 8.08
C SER A 147 5.44 -8.52 9.27
N ILE A 148 4.68 -8.79 10.35
CA ILE A 148 4.76 -8.01 11.60
C ILE A 148 6.20 -8.04 12.14
N GLN A 149 6.82 -9.21 12.24
CA GLN A 149 8.19 -9.36 12.74
C GLN A 149 9.20 -8.60 11.89
N ILE A 150 9.08 -8.69 10.55
CA ILE A 150 9.96 -7.98 9.60
C ILE A 150 9.84 -6.46 9.81
N ILE A 151 8.63 -5.93 9.85
CA ILE A 151 8.39 -4.49 10.00
C ILE A 151 8.91 -4.00 11.36
N MET A 152 8.56 -4.68 12.45
CA MET A 152 8.95 -4.30 13.80
C MET A 152 10.47 -4.35 14.03
N SER A 153 11.19 -5.25 13.34
CA SER A 153 12.64 -5.37 13.45
C SER A 153 13.45 -4.47 12.52
N SER A 154 12.78 -3.81 11.56
CA SER A 154 13.46 -3.06 10.49
C SER A 154 13.90 -1.65 10.90
N GLY A 155 13.28 -1.08 11.95
CA GLY A 155 13.47 0.33 12.32
C GLY A 155 12.75 1.33 11.41
N ILE A 156 11.99 0.86 10.40
CA ILE A 156 11.09 1.72 9.61
C ILE A 156 9.96 2.22 10.52
N ASP A 157 9.38 3.39 10.20
CA ASP A 157 8.23 3.90 10.95
C ASP A 157 7.01 2.99 10.75
N PRO A 158 6.61 2.21 11.77
CA PRO A 158 5.51 1.27 11.63
C PRO A 158 4.21 1.97 12.00
N MET A 159 3.22 1.85 11.14
CA MET A 159 1.84 2.18 11.46
C MET A 159 0.99 0.91 11.37
N THR A 160 0.40 0.50 12.50
CA THR A 160 -0.52 -0.62 12.52
C THR A 160 -1.95 -0.11 12.65
N PHE A 161 -2.82 -0.52 11.74
CA PHE A 161 -4.25 -0.32 11.86
C PHE A 161 -4.90 -1.64 12.27
N ALA A 162 -5.67 -1.60 13.35
CA ALA A 162 -6.70 -2.61 13.62
C ALA A 162 -8.05 -1.97 13.27
N PRO A 163 -8.98 -2.72 12.66
CA PRO A 163 -10.33 -2.23 12.38
C PRO A 163 -11.12 -1.96 13.65
#